data_c04d2461cf846971b0cf56576c7bcb9d
#
_entry.id   c04d2461cf846971b0cf56576c7bcb9d
#
_cell.length_a   1.000
_cell.length_b   1.000
_cell.length_c   1.000
_cell.angle_alpha   90.00
_cell.angle_beta   90.00
_cell.angle_gamma   90.00
#
_symmetry.space_group_name_H-M   'P 1'
#
loop_
_entity.id
_entity.type
_entity.pdbx_description
1 polymer ?
#
loop_
_entity_poly.entity_id
_entity_poly.type
_entity_poly.pdbx_seq_one_letter_code
_entity_poly.pdbx_strand_id
1 'polypeptide(L)'
;SVATVSYIINNREDQKISPETRNKVLQIINLLDYTPNQAAKSLVTQKSQIVALHYKEAESYLQKAEQLHFINKLTNFLHNKNYYLMCLSEHYIEKIDLADVILTLDVAKEDFYKIGNANFSPLIALDSFIDDPVFFQINSDFQKLKKQAIQYFGETTFTFVSLPINDEKRKELIQNTFSSIKYVKSVEELDNFDYKNVLIIDSILEQLISNYYNKLYISGFSDEKFEKIFQAIEWASQRIEINNHNIVV
;
A
#
# COMPACT_ATOMS: atom_id res chain seq x y z
N SER A 1 34.43 -0.79 -23.79
CA SER A 1 35.04 -1.91 -23.04
C SER A 1 33.93 -2.68 -22.28
N VAL A 2 34.23 -3.90 -21.90
CA VAL A 2 33.32 -4.74 -21.08
C VAL A 2 32.96 -4.00 -19.77
N ALA A 3 33.91 -3.29 -19.17
CA ALA A 3 33.67 -2.51 -17.96
C ALA A 3 32.65 -1.38 -18.20
N THR A 4 32.73 -0.65 -19.32
CA THR A 4 31.77 0.39 -19.68
C THR A 4 30.35 -0.16 -19.83
N VAL A 5 30.21 -1.33 -20.48
CA VAL A 5 28.92 -2.01 -20.62
C VAL A 5 28.37 -2.41 -19.24
N SER A 6 29.20 -3.00 -18.40
CA SER A 6 28.83 -3.37 -17.03
C SER A 6 28.38 -2.16 -16.20
N TYR A 7 29.08 -1.03 -16.28
CA TYR A 7 28.71 0.20 -15.56
C TYR A 7 27.37 0.76 -16.03
N ILE A 8 27.10 0.72 -17.34
CA ILE A 8 25.84 1.17 -17.91
C ILE A 8 24.67 0.28 -17.49
N ILE A 9 24.85 -1.06 -17.59
CA ILE A 9 23.83 -2.04 -17.20
C ILE A 9 23.48 -1.94 -15.70
N ASN A 10 24.49 -1.70 -14.85
CA ASN A 10 24.30 -1.59 -13.39
C ASN A 10 24.01 -0.17 -12.90
N ASN A 11 23.73 0.76 -13.81
CA ASN A 11 23.41 2.16 -13.54
C ASN A 11 24.40 2.86 -12.59
N ARG A 12 25.71 2.62 -12.78
CA ARG A 12 26.79 3.21 -11.98
C ARG A 12 26.93 4.69 -12.31
N GLU A 13 26.45 5.57 -11.44
CA GLU A 13 26.52 7.03 -11.59
C GLU A 13 27.90 7.61 -11.24
N ASP A 14 28.68 6.87 -10.46
CA ASP A 14 30.07 7.21 -10.10
C ASP A 14 31.03 7.21 -11.30
N GLN A 15 30.61 6.67 -12.43
CA GLN A 15 31.40 6.59 -13.67
C GLN A 15 30.94 7.68 -14.67
N LYS A 16 31.87 8.55 -15.06
CA LYS A 16 31.63 9.63 -16.04
C LYS A 16 31.45 9.06 -17.45
N ILE A 17 30.28 8.55 -17.78
CA ILE A 17 29.90 8.06 -19.08
C ILE A 17 28.95 9.06 -19.73
N SER A 18 29.28 9.54 -20.95
CA SER A 18 28.42 10.49 -21.64
C SER A 18 27.05 9.90 -21.97
N PRO A 19 25.96 10.71 -21.95
CA PRO A 19 24.62 10.25 -22.34
C PRO A 19 24.58 9.60 -23.71
N GLU A 20 25.36 10.12 -24.67
CA GLU A 20 25.45 9.57 -26.00
C GLU A 20 26.06 8.15 -26.01
N THR A 21 27.15 7.95 -25.27
CA THR A 21 27.77 6.63 -25.12
C THR A 21 26.83 5.65 -24.43
N ARG A 22 26.13 6.12 -23.38
CA ARG A 22 25.13 5.32 -22.66
C ARG A 22 24.03 4.84 -23.63
N ASN A 23 23.45 5.77 -24.41
CA ASN A 23 22.39 5.45 -25.35
C ASN A 23 22.86 4.47 -26.44
N LYS A 24 24.05 4.67 -27.02
CA LYS A 24 24.62 3.74 -28.03
C LYS A 24 24.78 2.33 -27.45
N VAL A 25 25.31 2.21 -26.23
CA VAL A 25 25.51 0.90 -25.60
C VAL A 25 24.17 0.22 -25.31
N LEU A 26 23.18 0.95 -24.80
CA LEU A 26 21.84 0.40 -24.56
C LEU A 26 21.16 -0.06 -25.86
N GLN A 27 21.31 0.68 -26.96
CA GLN A 27 20.79 0.26 -28.25
C GLN A 27 21.49 -1.00 -28.78
N ILE A 28 22.80 -1.10 -28.63
CA ILE A 28 23.56 -2.31 -29.05
C ILE A 28 23.15 -3.52 -28.19
N ILE A 29 22.97 -3.34 -26.89
CA ILE A 29 22.49 -4.37 -25.98
C ILE A 29 21.12 -4.90 -26.43
N ASN A 30 20.22 -3.98 -26.80
CA ASN A 30 18.89 -4.33 -27.31
C ASN A 30 18.94 -5.04 -28.66
N LEU A 31 19.79 -4.57 -29.60
CA LEU A 31 19.98 -5.21 -30.91
C LEU A 31 20.58 -6.62 -30.81
N LEU A 32 21.36 -6.88 -29.77
CA LEU A 32 21.96 -8.21 -29.55
C LEU A 32 21.04 -9.12 -28.71
N ASP A 33 19.79 -8.69 -28.43
CA ASP A 33 18.85 -9.41 -27.58
C ASP A 33 19.44 -9.79 -26.20
N TYR A 34 20.42 -8.99 -25.74
CA TYR A 34 21.04 -9.18 -24.45
C TYR A 34 20.20 -8.49 -23.40
N THR A 35 19.33 -9.21 -22.76
CA THR A 35 18.64 -8.74 -21.54
C THR A 35 19.50 -9.10 -20.34
N PRO A 36 19.85 -8.09 -19.46
CA PRO A 36 20.45 -8.39 -18.17
C PRO A 36 19.52 -9.36 -17.44
N ASN A 37 19.98 -10.58 -17.23
CA ASN A 37 19.14 -11.62 -16.67
C ASN A 37 18.82 -11.27 -15.20
N GLN A 38 17.65 -10.67 -14.97
CA GLN A 38 17.16 -10.42 -13.60
C GLN A 38 17.01 -11.73 -12.82
N ALA A 39 16.69 -12.83 -13.50
CA ALA A 39 16.69 -14.15 -12.87
C ALA A 39 18.08 -14.56 -12.38
N ALA A 40 19.15 -14.22 -13.09
CA ALA A 40 20.51 -14.44 -12.62
C ALA A 40 20.87 -13.53 -11.43
N LYS A 41 20.40 -12.28 -11.42
CA LYS A 41 20.54 -11.39 -10.25
C LYS A 41 19.76 -11.92 -9.07
N SER A 42 18.52 -12.35 -9.24
CA SER A 42 17.68 -12.89 -8.17
C SER A 42 18.25 -14.19 -7.60
N LEU A 43 18.90 -15.03 -8.41
CA LEU A 43 19.63 -16.22 -7.95
C LEU A 43 20.82 -15.87 -7.04
N VAL A 44 21.51 -14.76 -7.29
CA VAL A 44 22.65 -14.30 -6.48
C VAL A 44 22.17 -13.58 -5.21
N THR A 45 21.14 -12.76 -5.31
CA THR A 45 20.61 -11.96 -4.19
C THR A 45 19.52 -12.67 -3.41
N GLN A 46 18.95 -13.75 -3.94
CA GLN A 46 17.74 -14.44 -3.47
C GLN A 46 16.52 -13.52 -3.33
N LYS A 47 16.53 -12.37 -4.04
CA LYS A 47 15.44 -11.39 -4.06
C LYS A 47 15.10 -11.01 -5.47
N SER A 48 13.80 -10.99 -5.79
CA SER A 48 13.27 -10.52 -7.08
C SER A 48 13.13 -8.99 -7.12
N GLN A 49 13.05 -8.36 -5.96
CA GLN A 49 12.70 -6.95 -5.77
C GLN A 49 11.28 -6.62 -6.29
N ILE A 50 10.40 -7.62 -6.32
CA ILE A 50 9.01 -7.47 -6.71
C ILE A 50 8.14 -7.68 -5.48
N VAL A 51 7.26 -6.72 -5.22
CA VAL A 51 6.17 -6.81 -4.26
C VAL A 51 4.87 -6.94 -5.04
N ALA A 52 4.11 -7.99 -4.78
CA ALA A 52 2.78 -8.15 -5.35
C ALA A 52 1.75 -7.46 -4.45
N LEU A 53 0.76 -6.78 -5.02
CA LEU A 53 -0.38 -6.20 -4.31
C LEU A 53 -1.66 -6.86 -4.82
N HIS A 54 -2.32 -7.59 -3.95
CA HIS A 54 -3.65 -8.12 -4.18
C HIS A 54 -4.68 -7.21 -3.50
N TYR A 55 -5.68 -6.76 -4.23
CA TYR A 55 -6.76 -5.92 -3.71
C TYR A 55 -8.09 -6.31 -4.36
N LYS A 56 -9.17 -6.17 -3.60
CA LYS A 56 -10.51 -6.35 -4.13
C LYS A 56 -10.87 -5.16 -5.03
N GLU A 57 -11.49 -5.43 -6.19
CA GLU A 57 -11.98 -4.35 -7.04
C GLU A 57 -13.06 -3.55 -6.30
N ALA A 58 -12.86 -2.23 -6.28
CA ALA A 58 -13.79 -1.33 -5.61
C ALA A 58 -15.12 -1.22 -6.36
N GLU A 59 -16.23 -1.17 -5.62
CA GLU A 59 -17.58 -1.08 -6.20
C GLU A 59 -17.90 0.32 -6.70
N SER A 60 -17.44 1.37 -5.99
CA SER A 60 -17.73 2.76 -6.34
C SER A 60 -16.56 3.47 -7.02
N TYR A 61 -16.85 4.52 -7.79
CA TYR A 61 -15.81 5.36 -8.41
C TYR A 61 -14.93 6.06 -7.37
N LEU A 62 -15.49 6.45 -6.22
CA LEU A 62 -14.73 7.09 -5.14
C LEU A 62 -13.71 6.10 -4.54
N GLN A 63 -14.12 4.86 -4.28
CA GLN A 63 -13.21 3.83 -3.80
C GLN A 63 -12.14 3.49 -4.85
N LYS A 64 -12.49 3.43 -6.16
CA LYS A 64 -11.51 3.23 -7.24
C LYS A 64 -10.48 4.36 -7.29
N ALA A 65 -10.90 5.61 -7.10
CA ALA A 65 -10.00 6.75 -7.06
C ALA A 65 -9.03 6.69 -5.86
N GLU A 66 -9.52 6.34 -4.67
CA GLU A 66 -8.69 6.18 -3.48
C GLU A 66 -7.72 4.99 -3.61
N GLN A 67 -8.17 3.85 -4.15
CA GLN A 67 -7.29 2.71 -4.46
C GLN A 67 -6.17 3.11 -5.42
N LEU A 68 -6.49 3.83 -6.50
CA LEU A 68 -5.49 4.30 -7.45
C LEU A 68 -4.51 5.27 -6.79
N HIS A 69 -5.00 6.17 -5.92
CA HIS A 69 -4.14 7.06 -5.15
C HIS A 69 -3.16 6.28 -4.27
N PHE A 70 -3.65 5.28 -3.53
CA PHE A 70 -2.82 4.38 -2.73
C PHE A 70 -1.77 3.65 -3.58
N ILE A 71 -2.19 3.03 -4.70
CA ILE A 71 -1.29 2.29 -5.60
C ILE A 71 -0.18 3.20 -6.12
N ASN A 72 -0.51 4.42 -6.53
CA ASN A 72 0.48 5.39 -7.02
C ASN A 72 1.48 5.80 -5.91
N LYS A 73 1.01 6.08 -4.70
CA LYS A 73 1.88 6.40 -3.55
C LYS A 73 2.78 5.22 -3.20
N LEU A 74 2.22 4.01 -3.10
CA LEU A 74 2.98 2.80 -2.80
C LEU A 74 4.03 2.49 -3.88
N THR A 75 3.65 2.64 -5.17
CA THR A 75 4.58 2.44 -6.30
C THR A 75 5.77 3.38 -6.21
N ASN A 76 5.53 4.68 -6.00
CA ASN A 76 6.60 5.68 -5.88
C ASN A 76 7.47 5.41 -4.66
N PHE A 77 6.87 5.06 -3.53
CA PHE A 77 7.59 4.73 -2.31
C PHE A 77 8.49 3.50 -2.48
N LEU A 78 7.95 2.40 -3.03
CA LEU A 78 8.70 1.18 -3.29
C LEU A 78 9.80 1.39 -4.35
N HIS A 79 9.54 2.20 -5.38
CA HIS A 79 10.55 2.53 -6.38
C HIS A 79 11.78 3.22 -5.75
N ASN A 80 11.58 4.14 -4.81
CA ASN A 80 12.66 4.78 -4.06
C ASN A 80 13.46 3.80 -3.17
N LYS A 81 12.88 2.64 -2.87
CA LYS A 81 13.53 1.54 -2.13
C LYS A 81 14.07 0.45 -3.08
N ASN A 82 14.09 0.69 -4.40
CA ASN A 82 14.48 -0.26 -5.46
C ASN A 82 13.60 -1.51 -5.55
N TYR A 83 12.32 -1.39 -5.24
CA TYR A 83 11.33 -2.44 -5.44
C TYR A 83 10.32 -2.05 -6.52
N TYR A 84 9.77 -3.04 -7.20
CA TYR A 84 8.70 -2.90 -8.17
C TYR A 84 7.39 -3.40 -7.58
N LEU A 85 6.28 -2.72 -7.91
CA LEU A 85 4.93 -3.14 -7.51
C LEU A 85 4.25 -3.86 -8.67
N MET A 86 3.77 -5.08 -8.43
CA MET A 86 2.94 -5.85 -9.34
C MET A 86 1.52 -5.89 -8.80
N CYS A 87 0.58 -5.23 -9.47
CA CYS A 87 -0.83 -5.25 -9.09
C CYS A 87 -1.54 -6.49 -9.64
N LEU A 88 -2.32 -7.14 -8.79
CA LEU A 88 -3.08 -8.34 -9.09
C LEU A 88 -4.57 -8.06 -8.94
N SER A 89 -5.38 -8.51 -9.89
CA SER A 89 -6.85 -8.44 -9.76
C SER A 89 -7.36 -9.39 -8.68
N GLU A 90 -8.56 -9.13 -8.15
CA GLU A 90 -9.20 -9.98 -7.14
C GLU A 90 -9.42 -11.44 -7.59
N HIS A 91 -9.51 -11.67 -8.90
CA HIS A 91 -9.70 -13.01 -9.47
C HIS A 91 -8.40 -13.80 -9.60
N TYR A 92 -7.25 -13.15 -9.40
CA TYR A 92 -5.95 -13.80 -9.51
C TYR A 92 -5.56 -14.46 -8.19
N ILE A 93 -5.95 -15.74 -8.03
CA ILE A 93 -5.65 -16.55 -6.83
C ILE A 93 -4.48 -17.52 -7.09
N GLU A 94 -3.92 -17.51 -8.29
CA GLU A 94 -2.88 -18.46 -8.70
C GLU A 94 -1.55 -18.19 -7.98
N LYS A 95 -0.67 -19.17 -8.06
CA LYS A 95 0.66 -19.11 -7.46
C LYS A 95 1.51 -17.99 -8.07
N ILE A 96 2.10 -17.15 -7.22
CA ILE A 96 2.95 -16.03 -7.60
C ILE A 96 4.38 -16.33 -7.20
N ASP A 97 5.17 -16.92 -8.11
CA ASP A 97 6.56 -17.29 -7.85
C ASP A 97 7.55 -16.12 -8.01
N LEU A 98 7.10 -14.99 -8.56
CA LEU A 98 7.97 -13.86 -8.91
C LEU A 98 8.09 -12.81 -7.79
N ALA A 99 7.20 -12.81 -6.81
CA ALA A 99 7.18 -11.80 -5.76
C ALA A 99 7.92 -12.26 -4.51
N ASP A 100 8.71 -11.37 -3.92
CA ASP A 100 9.36 -11.58 -2.64
C ASP A 100 8.34 -11.60 -1.49
N VAL A 101 7.28 -10.78 -1.62
CA VAL A 101 6.20 -10.62 -0.64
C VAL A 101 4.89 -10.30 -1.38
N ILE A 102 3.78 -10.75 -0.83
CA ILE A 102 2.43 -10.41 -1.29
C ILE A 102 1.77 -9.52 -0.24
N LEU A 103 1.38 -8.31 -0.63
CA LEU A 103 0.53 -7.42 0.15
C LEU A 103 -0.92 -7.66 -0.22
N THR A 104 -1.83 -7.60 0.75
CA THR A 104 -3.27 -7.55 0.52
C THR A 104 -3.84 -6.26 1.08
N LEU A 105 -4.75 -5.58 0.38
CA LEU A 105 -5.33 -4.31 0.79
C LEU A 105 -6.83 -4.44 1.00
N ASP A 106 -7.32 -4.17 2.22
CA ASP A 106 -8.74 -4.19 2.61
C ASP A 106 -9.46 -5.48 2.13
N VAL A 107 -8.80 -6.62 2.34
CA VAL A 107 -9.27 -7.95 1.94
C VAL A 107 -9.88 -8.66 3.15
N ALA A 108 -11.01 -9.31 2.96
CA ALA A 108 -11.64 -10.12 3.99
C ALA A 108 -10.73 -11.29 4.41
N LYS A 109 -10.83 -11.69 5.68
CA LYS A 109 -9.98 -12.75 6.27
C LYS A 109 -10.01 -14.07 5.47
N GLU A 110 -11.16 -14.47 4.98
CA GLU A 110 -11.35 -15.68 4.18
C GLU A 110 -10.57 -15.62 2.85
N ASP A 111 -10.59 -14.47 2.18
CA ASP A 111 -9.89 -14.26 0.92
C ASP A 111 -8.38 -14.14 1.13
N PHE A 112 -7.96 -13.54 2.25
CA PHE A 112 -6.55 -13.55 2.66
C PHE A 112 -5.99 -14.96 2.77
N TYR A 113 -6.72 -15.86 3.44
CA TYR A 113 -6.29 -17.27 3.55
C TYR A 113 -6.35 -18.03 2.23
N LYS A 114 -7.29 -17.72 1.32
CA LYS A 114 -7.29 -18.32 -0.03
C LYS A 114 -6.01 -17.97 -0.80
N ILE A 115 -5.58 -16.71 -0.74
CA ILE A 115 -4.32 -16.26 -1.34
C ILE A 115 -3.14 -16.98 -0.69
N GLY A 116 -3.12 -17.08 0.64
CA GLY A 116 -2.08 -17.76 1.40
C GLY A 116 -1.95 -19.24 1.05
N ASN A 117 -3.06 -19.94 0.90
CA ASN A 117 -3.06 -21.36 0.55
C ASN A 117 -2.50 -21.64 -0.85
N ALA A 118 -2.56 -20.69 -1.74
CA ALA A 118 -2.03 -20.81 -3.11
C ALA A 118 -0.54 -20.40 -3.23
N ASN A 119 0.02 -19.70 -2.20
CA ASN A 119 1.32 -19.05 -2.31
C ASN A 119 2.28 -19.44 -1.18
N PHE A 120 3.57 -19.54 -1.52
CA PHE A 120 4.65 -19.72 -0.53
C PHE A 120 5.32 -18.41 -0.12
N SER A 121 5.10 -17.33 -0.90
CA SER A 121 5.62 -16.00 -0.56
C SER A 121 4.95 -15.48 0.71
N PRO A 122 5.67 -14.78 1.59
CA PRO A 122 5.08 -14.17 2.78
C PRO A 122 3.91 -13.25 2.42
N LEU A 123 2.83 -13.33 3.21
CA LEU A 123 1.67 -12.44 3.10
C LEU A 123 1.69 -11.38 4.19
N ILE A 124 1.32 -10.16 3.80
CA ILE A 124 1.17 -9.01 4.71
C ILE A 124 -0.21 -8.38 4.47
N ALA A 125 -1.01 -8.25 5.52
CA ALA A 125 -2.32 -7.64 5.46
C ALA A 125 -2.21 -6.12 5.70
N LEU A 126 -2.80 -5.32 4.81
CA LEU A 126 -2.92 -3.87 4.94
C LEU A 126 -4.40 -3.50 5.11
N ASP A 127 -4.70 -2.73 6.14
CA ASP A 127 -6.06 -2.31 6.47
C ASP A 127 -7.05 -3.48 6.58
N SER A 128 -6.56 -4.63 7.07
CA SER A 128 -7.32 -5.85 7.33
C SER A 128 -6.86 -6.48 8.64
N PHE A 129 -7.82 -6.92 9.47
CA PHE A 129 -7.55 -7.55 10.75
C PHE A 129 -7.67 -9.06 10.65
N ILE A 130 -6.56 -9.73 10.45
CA ILE A 130 -6.52 -11.20 10.27
C ILE A 130 -6.62 -11.95 11.59
N ASP A 131 -6.23 -11.31 12.71
CA ASP A 131 -6.19 -11.92 14.05
C ASP A 131 -5.38 -13.24 14.09
N ASP A 132 -4.26 -13.27 13.40
CA ASP A 132 -3.35 -14.40 13.38
C ASP A 132 -1.92 -13.89 13.62
N PRO A 133 -1.25 -14.34 14.70
CA PRO A 133 0.07 -13.84 15.07
C PRO A 133 1.18 -14.21 14.09
N VAL A 134 0.93 -15.12 13.15
CA VAL A 134 1.91 -15.53 12.13
C VAL A 134 2.07 -14.47 11.04
N PHE A 135 1.02 -13.70 10.74
CA PHE A 135 1.01 -12.77 9.62
C PHE A 135 1.21 -11.32 10.06
N PHE A 136 2.05 -10.59 9.35
CA PHE A 136 2.12 -9.14 9.52
C PHE A 136 0.81 -8.49 9.10
N GLN A 137 0.29 -7.60 9.94
CA GLN A 137 -0.90 -6.79 9.69
C GLN A 137 -0.57 -5.35 10.03
N ILE A 138 -0.77 -4.44 9.09
CA ILE A 138 -0.52 -3.02 9.28
C ILE A 138 -1.85 -2.27 9.16
N ASN A 139 -2.30 -1.72 10.25
CA ASN A 139 -3.61 -1.08 10.37
C ASN A 139 -3.50 0.33 10.96
N SER A 140 -4.52 1.17 10.74
CA SER A 140 -4.61 2.48 11.36
C SER A 140 -5.01 2.36 12.84
N ASP A 141 -4.40 3.18 13.71
CA ASP A 141 -4.79 3.32 15.12
C ASP A 141 -6.00 4.26 15.25
N PHE A 142 -7.21 3.69 15.24
CA PHE A 142 -8.46 4.46 15.37
C PHE A 142 -8.60 5.15 16.72
N GLN A 143 -7.97 4.65 17.78
CA GLN A 143 -7.96 5.32 19.09
C GLN A 143 -7.07 6.57 19.07
N LYS A 144 -5.90 6.49 18.41
CA LYS A 144 -5.01 7.63 18.16
C LYS A 144 -5.74 8.69 17.33
N LEU A 145 -6.39 8.28 16.23
CA LEU A 145 -7.18 9.18 15.38
C LEU A 145 -8.28 9.89 16.15
N LYS A 146 -9.04 9.16 16.99
CA LYS A 146 -10.06 9.75 17.86
C LYS A 146 -9.50 10.79 18.83
N LYS A 147 -8.37 10.49 19.48
CA LYS A 147 -7.70 11.43 20.39
C LYS A 147 -7.27 12.71 19.65
N GLN A 148 -6.68 12.58 18.46
CA GLN A 148 -6.28 13.72 17.64
C GLN A 148 -7.49 14.58 17.22
N ALA A 149 -8.60 13.94 16.85
CA ALA A 149 -9.83 14.65 16.50
C ALA A 149 -10.41 15.42 17.70
N ILE A 150 -10.49 14.81 18.88
CA ILE A 150 -10.92 15.48 20.10
C ILE A 150 -10.02 16.69 20.43
N GLN A 151 -8.71 16.53 20.29
CA GLN A 151 -7.78 17.63 20.52
C GLN A 151 -7.96 18.78 19.52
N TYR A 152 -8.20 18.46 18.24
CA TYR A 152 -8.38 19.44 17.18
C TYR A 152 -9.70 20.21 17.31
N PHE A 153 -10.83 19.49 17.53
CA PHE A 153 -12.15 20.10 17.63
C PHE A 153 -12.44 20.74 18.99
N GLY A 154 -11.69 20.38 20.01
CA GLY A 154 -11.97 20.81 21.41
C GLY A 154 -13.21 20.18 22.03
N GLU A 155 -13.84 19.24 21.35
CA GLU A 155 -15.05 18.53 21.76
C GLU A 155 -15.07 17.08 21.30
N THR A 156 -15.92 16.25 21.92
CA THR A 156 -16.03 14.81 21.60
C THR A 156 -17.03 14.52 20.50
N THR A 157 -17.80 15.54 20.07
CA THR A 157 -18.87 15.41 19.08
C THR A 157 -18.34 15.75 17.70
N PHE A 158 -18.06 14.70 16.91
CA PHE A 158 -17.67 14.81 15.51
C PHE A 158 -18.07 13.52 14.76
N THR A 159 -18.12 13.59 13.46
CA THR A 159 -18.44 12.44 12.59
C THR A 159 -17.18 11.93 11.92
N PHE A 160 -16.91 10.64 12.05
CA PHE A 160 -15.93 9.93 11.26
C PHE A 160 -16.51 9.67 9.87
N VAL A 161 -15.85 10.17 8.84
CA VAL A 161 -16.30 10.05 7.45
C VAL A 161 -15.26 9.26 6.66
N SER A 162 -15.71 8.19 6.01
CA SER A 162 -14.84 7.30 5.24
C SER A 162 -15.59 6.69 4.06
N LEU A 163 -14.83 6.15 3.12
CA LEU A 163 -15.34 5.26 2.09
C LEU A 163 -15.78 3.91 2.69
N PRO A 164 -16.64 3.13 2.01
CA PRO A 164 -16.97 1.77 2.44
C PRO A 164 -15.73 0.89 2.62
N ILE A 165 -15.76 0.03 3.60
CA ILE A 165 -14.67 -0.86 4.03
C ILE A 165 -15.12 -2.31 3.79
N ASN A 166 -14.21 -3.18 3.37
CA ASN A 166 -14.53 -4.61 3.14
C ASN A 166 -14.28 -5.47 4.39
N ASP A 167 -13.23 -5.18 5.16
CA ASP A 167 -12.89 -5.96 6.35
C ASP A 167 -13.89 -5.73 7.50
N GLU A 168 -14.62 -6.76 7.91
CA GLU A 168 -15.67 -6.67 8.93
C GLU A 168 -15.12 -6.32 10.31
N LYS A 169 -13.94 -6.84 10.66
CA LYS A 169 -13.30 -6.52 11.94
C LYS A 169 -12.89 -5.05 12.02
N ARG A 170 -12.40 -4.49 10.92
CA ARG A 170 -12.10 -3.07 10.82
C ARG A 170 -13.36 -2.21 10.97
N LYS A 171 -14.49 -2.62 10.35
CA LYS A 171 -15.79 -1.96 10.56
C LYS A 171 -16.21 -1.98 12.03
N GLU A 172 -16.12 -3.14 12.69
CA GLU A 172 -16.45 -3.29 14.11
C GLU A 172 -15.59 -2.38 14.98
N LEU A 173 -14.28 -2.32 14.75
CA LEU A 173 -13.37 -1.44 15.50
C LEU A 173 -13.71 0.04 15.33
N ILE A 174 -14.08 0.47 14.13
CA ILE A 174 -14.52 1.83 13.85
C ILE A 174 -15.83 2.12 14.58
N GLN A 175 -16.81 1.21 14.52
CA GLN A 175 -18.10 1.34 15.20
C GLN A 175 -17.92 1.43 16.72
N ASN A 176 -17.01 0.67 17.30
CA ASN A 176 -16.70 0.71 18.73
C ASN A 176 -15.90 1.96 19.14
N THR A 177 -15.21 2.60 18.17
CA THR A 177 -14.38 3.78 18.46
C THR A 177 -15.15 5.08 18.32
N PHE A 178 -15.95 5.24 17.26
CA PHE A 178 -16.61 6.50 16.93
C PHE A 178 -18.12 6.40 17.15
N SER A 179 -18.68 7.44 17.78
CA SER A 179 -20.13 7.52 18.07
C SER A 179 -20.98 7.95 16.87
N SER A 180 -20.39 8.63 15.91
CA SER A 180 -21.04 9.05 14.65
C SER A 180 -20.14 8.66 13.48
N ILE A 181 -20.70 7.92 12.52
CA ILE A 181 -19.97 7.40 11.36
C ILE A 181 -20.82 7.62 10.11
N LYS A 182 -20.19 8.12 9.06
CA LYS A 182 -20.79 8.20 7.71
C LYS A 182 -19.89 7.54 6.69
N TYR A 183 -20.38 6.49 6.04
CA TYR A 183 -19.75 5.93 4.85
C TYR A 183 -20.32 6.60 3.61
N VAL A 184 -19.45 7.12 2.74
CA VAL A 184 -19.80 7.81 1.51
C VAL A 184 -19.57 6.88 0.32
N LYS A 185 -20.63 6.53 -0.40
CA LYS A 185 -20.56 5.61 -1.55
C LYS A 185 -20.50 6.35 -2.88
N SER A 186 -21.11 7.54 -2.95
CA SER A 186 -21.16 8.35 -4.18
C SER A 186 -21.04 9.84 -3.88
N VAL A 187 -20.79 10.63 -4.93
CA VAL A 187 -20.66 12.10 -4.81
C VAL A 187 -21.99 12.75 -4.42
N GLU A 188 -23.11 12.19 -4.90
CA GLU A 188 -24.46 12.72 -4.60
C GLU A 188 -24.80 12.67 -3.10
N GLU A 189 -24.18 11.75 -2.35
CA GLU A 189 -24.37 11.70 -0.89
C GLU A 189 -23.70 12.88 -0.15
N LEU A 190 -22.84 13.64 -0.82
CA LEU A 190 -22.20 14.83 -0.28
C LEU A 190 -23.07 16.08 -0.41
N ASP A 191 -24.07 16.11 -1.32
CA ASP A 191 -24.96 17.26 -1.52
C ASP A 191 -25.81 17.56 -0.29
N ASN A 192 -26.13 16.54 0.53
CA ASN A 192 -26.91 16.65 1.76
C ASN A 192 -26.04 16.42 3.01
N PHE A 193 -24.76 16.75 2.92
CA PHE A 193 -23.81 16.53 3.99
C PHE A 193 -23.96 17.62 5.05
N ASP A 194 -24.61 17.31 6.16
CA ASP A 194 -24.89 18.25 7.26
C ASP A 194 -24.18 17.80 8.56
N TYR A 195 -22.86 17.91 8.59
CA TYR A 195 -22.04 17.59 9.76
C TYR A 195 -21.14 18.77 10.14
N LYS A 196 -21.21 19.21 11.39
CA LYS A 196 -20.46 20.38 11.88
C LYS A 196 -18.94 20.13 11.94
N ASN A 197 -18.53 18.99 12.48
CA ASN A 197 -17.13 18.59 12.66
C ASN A 197 -16.93 17.23 12.02
N VAL A 198 -15.93 17.10 11.14
CA VAL A 198 -15.70 15.84 10.42
C VAL A 198 -14.24 15.43 10.50
N LEU A 199 -14.01 14.15 10.84
CA LEU A 199 -12.71 13.50 10.73
C LEU A 199 -12.70 12.65 9.46
N ILE A 200 -11.74 12.88 8.57
CA ILE A 200 -11.61 12.23 7.28
C ILE A 200 -10.26 11.54 7.21
N ILE A 201 -10.22 10.32 6.67
CA ILE A 201 -8.97 9.57 6.43
C ILE A 201 -8.67 9.32 4.96
N ASP A 202 -9.69 9.40 4.10
CA ASP A 202 -9.58 9.16 2.66
C ASP A 202 -9.26 10.46 1.91
N SER A 203 -8.25 10.42 1.03
CA SER A 203 -7.76 11.61 0.33
C SER A 203 -8.78 12.17 -0.67
N ILE A 204 -9.55 11.30 -1.31
CA ILE A 204 -10.59 11.73 -2.24
C ILE A 204 -11.74 12.45 -1.52
N LEU A 205 -12.14 12.00 -0.34
CA LEU A 205 -13.16 12.65 0.46
C LEU A 205 -12.69 14.00 1.02
N GLU A 206 -11.41 14.10 1.39
CA GLU A 206 -10.80 15.37 1.79
C GLU A 206 -10.94 16.45 0.71
N GLN A 207 -10.74 16.09 -0.55
CA GLN A 207 -10.86 17.02 -1.68
C GLN A 207 -12.30 17.36 -2.03
N LEU A 208 -13.22 16.42 -1.88
CA LEU A 208 -14.63 16.60 -2.25
C LEU A 208 -15.45 17.30 -1.18
N ILE A 209 -15.14 17.05 0.10
CA ILE A 209 -15.85 17.69 1.21
C ILE A 209 -15.43 19.16 1.31
N SER A 210 -16.40 20.04 1.15
CA SER A 210 -16.21 21.49 1.13
C SER A 210 -15.46 22.02 2.35
N ASN A 211 -14.65 23.07 2.15
CA ASN A 211 -13.96 23.79 3.23
C ASN A 211 -14.90 24.60 4.16
N TYR A 212 -16.22 24.62 3.90
CA TYR A 212 -17.21 25.21 4.82
C TYR A 212 -17.44 24.40 6.08
N TYR A 213 -17.01 23.13 6.10
CA TYR A 213 -17.08 22.28 7.29
C TYR A 213 -15.79 22.41 8.11
N ASN A 214 -15.93 22.35 9.43
CA ASN A 214 -14.77 22.20 10.30
C ASN A 214 -14.24 20.75 10.13
N LYS A 215 -13.22 20.58 9.29
CA LYS A 215 -12.69 19.27 8.93
C LYS A 215 -11.28 19.06 9.42
N LEU A 216 -11.02 17.86 9.91
CA LEU A 216 -9.68 17.34 10.17
C LEU A 216 -9.43 16.20 9.21
N TYR A 217 -8.40 16.35 8.39
CA TYR A 217 -7.90 15.26 7.55
C TYR A 217 -6.64 14.66 8.16
N ILE A 218 -6.66 13.35 8.36
CA ILE A 218 -5.49 12.56 8.76
C ILE A 218 -5.37 11.43 7.75
N SER A 219 -4.34 11.46 6.93
CA SER A 219 -4.19 10.48 5.85
C SER A 219 -4.16 9.04 6.39
N GLY A 220 -5.05 8.19 5.90
CA GLY A 220 -5.02 6.75 6.13
C GLY A 220 -3.77 6.07 5.55
N PHE A 221 -3.08 6.76 4.62
CA PHE A 221 -1.84 6.32 3.98
C PHE A 221 -0.72 7.33 4.25
N SER A 222 -0.33 7.44 5.52
CA SER A 222 0.76 8.31 5.97
C SER A 222 2.14 7.76 5.57
N ASP A 223 3.15 8.62 5.53
CA ASP A 223 4.53 8.21 5.27
C ASP A 223 5.04 7.24 6.36
N GLU A 224 4.62 7.44 7.63
CA GLU A 224 4.90 6.51 8.73
C GLU A 224 4.35 5.10 8.41
N LYS A 225 3.12 5.02 7.87
CA LYS A 225 2.51 3.73 7.49
C LYS A 225 3.29 3.06 6.36
N PHE A 226 3.73 3.80 5.34
CA PHE A 226 4.55 3.25 4.27
C PHE A 226 5.91 2.74 4.76
N GLU A 227 6.56 3.45 5.68
CA GLU A 227 7.80 2.94 6.30
C GLU A 227 7.55 1.66 7.10
N LYS A 228 6.41 1.53 7.81
CA LYS A 228 6.04 0.28 8.51
C LYS A 228 5.73 -0.86 7.54
N ILE A 229 5.07 -0.57 6.42
CA ILE A 229 4.83 -1.55 5.35
C ILE A 229 6.19 -2.07 4.82
N PHE A 230 7.10 -1.17 4.51
CA PHE A 230 8.42 -1.56 4.00
C PHE A 230 9.24 -2.35 5.02
N GLN A 231 9.21 -1.94 6.28
CA GLN A 231 9.84 -2.66 7.37
C GLN A 231 9.31 -4.10 7.49
N ALA A 232 7.99 -4.29 7.38
CA ALA A 232 7.36 -5.62 7.37
C ALA A 232 7.76 -6.44 6.13
N ILE A 233 7.85 -5.82 4.95
CA ILE A 233 8.35 -6.46 3.72
C ILE A 233 9.78 -6.99 3.94
N GLU A 234 10.66 -6.18 4.51
CA GLU A 234 12.04 -6.58 4.79
C GLU A 234 12.11 -7.72 5.80
N TRP A 235 11.38 -7.62 6.91
CA TRP A 235 11.33 -8.68 7.93
C TRP A 235 10.80 -9.99 7.36
N ALA A 236 9.70 -9.95 6.62
CA ALA A 236 9.09 -11.13 6.03
C ALA A 236 9.98 -11.78 4.97
N SER A 237 10.56 -10.98 4.05
CA SER A 237 11.42 -11.50 2.98
C SER A 237 12.77 -12.05 3.49
N GLN A 238 13.29 -11.49 4.59
CA GLN A 238 14.55 -11.93 5.21
C GLN A 238 14.32 -12.97 6.32
N ARG A 239 13.04 -13.32 6.61
CA ARG A 239 12.65 -14.25 7.67
C ARG A 239 13.20 -13.85 9.05
N ILE A 240 13.17 -12.53 9.33
CA ILE A 240 13.59 -12.00 10.63
C ILE A 240 12.50 -12.31 11.65
N GLU A 241 12.92 -12.92 12.76
CA GLU A 241 12.01 -13.25 13.85
C GLU A 241 11.57 -11.98 14.59
N ILE A 242 10.26 -11.70 14.62
CA ILE A 242 9.64 -10.54 15.25
C ILE A 242 8.55 -11.03 16.21
N ASN A 243 8.54 -10.46 17.41
CA ASN A 243 7.58 -10.88 18.44
C ASN A 243 6.15 -10.35 18.23
N ASN A 244 5.98 -9.25 17.51
CA ASN A 244 4.66 -8.65 17.26
C ASN A 244 4.48 -8.34 15.78
N HIS A 245 3.59 -9.08 15.15
CA HIS A 245 3.20 -8.89 13.76
C HIS A 245 2.00 -7.96 13.57
N ASN A 246 1.31 -7.57 14.66
CA ASN A 246 0.21 -6.60 14.59
C ASN A 246 0.74 -5.18 14.81
N ILE A 247 0.84 -4.42 13.73
CA ILE A 247 1.38 -3.06 13.70
C ILE A 247 0.22 -2.09 13.52
N VAL A 248 0.06 -1.14 14.44
CA VAL A 248 -0.92 -0.05 14.32
C VAL A 248 -0.19 1.30 14.25
N VAL A 249 -0.67 2.20 13.37
CA VAL A 249 0.01 3.46 13.02
C VAL A 249 -0.93 4.65 13.14
#